data_bcc783eec8150cf96df29db91387430b
#
_entry.id   bcc783eec8150cf96df29db91387430b
#
_cell.length_a   1.000
_cell.length_b   1.000
_cell.length_c   1.000
_cell.angle_alpha   90.00
_cell.angle_beta   90.00
_cell.angle_gamma   90.00
#
_symmetry.space_group_name_H-M   'P 1'
#
loop_
_entity.id
_entity.type
_entity.pdbx_description
1 polymer ?
#
loop_
_entity_poly.entity_id
_entity_poly.type
_entity_poly.pdbx_seq_one_letter_code
_entity_poly.pdbx_strand_id
1 'polypeptide(L)'
;MSLSTHVLDTARGEPAAGVRIWLERDGATMHEAVTDADGRVRDLGPIEPGRYRLVFDTAAYLGDDAFFPSVTVEFTVTDDRHYHVPLLLSPFGYSTYRGS
;
A
#
# COMPACT_ATOMS: atom_id res chain seq x y z
N MET A 1 16.25 7.28 2.69
CA MET A 1 15.09 6.55 3.25
C MET A 1 14.37 5.80 2.14
N SER A 2 13.82 4.65 2.46
CA SER A 2 13.15 3.79 1.50
C SER A 2 11.78 3.37 2.01
N LEU A 3 10.91 2.93 1.10
CA LEU A 3 9.54 2.55 1.42
C LEU A 3 9.18 1.28 0.66
N SER A 4 8.52 0.37 1.34
CA SER A 4 7.96 -0.83 0.73
C SER A 4 6.57 -1.10 1.28
N THR A 5 5.82 -1.94 0.59
CA THR A 5 4.50 -2.39 1.01
C THR A 5 4.31 -3.86 0.70
N HIS A 6 3.30 -4.46 1.33
CA HIS A 6 2.94 -5.85 1.14
C HIS A 6 1.43 -5.97 1.31
N VAL A 7 0.73 -6.40 0.26
CA VAL A 7 -0.72 -6.55 0.32
C VAL A 7 -1.06 -8.02 0.45
N LEU A 8 -1.83 -8.35 1.49
CA LEU A 8 -2.25 -9.70 1.82
C LEU A 8 -3.76 -9.79 1.72
N ASP A 9 -4.23 -10.77 0.95
CA ASP A 9 -5.66 -11.09 0.83
C ASP A 9 -6.04 -12.03 1.96
N THR A 10 -6.65 -11.49 3.01
CA THR A 10 -6.98 -12.27 4.21
C THR A 10 -8.20 -13.16 4.02
N ALA A 11 -9.04 -12.88 3.01
CA ALA A 11 -10.17 -13.76 2.68
C ALA A 11 -9.71 -15.04 2.00
N ARG A 12 -8.64 -14.96 1.19
CA ARG A 12 -8.09 -16.10 0.45
C ARG A 12 -6.88 -16.72 1.16
N GLY A 13 -6.32 -16.03 2.14
CA GLY A 13 -5.13 -16.50 2.85
C GLY A 13 -3.87 -16.49 1.99
N GLU A 14 -3.74 -15.54 1.06
CA GLU A 14 -2.62 -15.49 0.14
C GLU A 14 -2.24 -14.05 -0.20
N PRO A 15 -1.05 -13.82 -0.79
CA PRO A 15 -0.67 -12.48 -1.23
C PRO A 15 -1.58 -11.95 -2.34
N ALA A 16 -1.81 -10.64 -2.35
CA ALA A 16 -2.60 -9.98 -3.37
C ALA A 16 -1.69 -9.43 -4.47
N ALA A 17 -1.58 -10.16 -5.57
CA ALA A 17 -0.79 -9.76 -6.73
C ALA A 17 -1.59 -8.83 -7.64
N GLY A 18 -0.92 -7.90 -8.32
CA GLY A 18 -1.54 -7.04 -9.33
C GLY A 18 -2.32 -5.87 -8.77
N VAL A 19 -2.10 -5.49 -7.51
CA VAL A 19 -2.76 -4.32 -6.92
C VAL A 19 -1.98 -3.07 -7.29
N ARG A 20 -2.67 -2.10 -7.90
CA ARG A 20 -2.05 -0.79 -8.23
C ARG A 20 -1.96 0.07 -6.99
N ILE A 21 -0.84 0.74 -6.83
CA ILE A 21 -0.52 1.55 -5.67
C ILE A 21 0.10 2.87 -6.13
N TRP A 22 -0.29 3.97 -5.48
CA TRP A 22 0.32 5.28 -5.69
C TRP A 22 0.89 5.79 -4.38
N LEU A 23 2.05 6.39 -4.46
CA LEU A 23 2.60 7.18 -3.35
C LEU A 23 2.34 8.65 -3.65
N GLU A 24 1.67 9.33 -2.72
CA GLU A 24 1.32 10.74 -2.85
C GLU A 24 1.93 11.58 -1.75
N ARG A 25 2.29 12.81 -2.10
CA ARG A 25 2.72 13.83 -1.15
C ARG A 25 2.19 15.18 -1.64
N ASP A 26 1.55 15.94 -0.72
CA ASP A 26 1.02 17.28 -1.01
C ASP A 26 0.08 17.29 -2.23
N GLY A 27 -0.72 16.23 -2.38
CA GLY A 27 -1.67 16.12 -3.47
C GLY A 27 -1.10 15.69 -4.81
N ALA A 28 0.20 15.40 -4.88
CA ALA A 28 0.88 14.99 -6.10
C ALA A 28 1.31 13.54 -6.02
N THR A 29 1.14 12.80 -7.13
CA THR A 29 1.64 11.43 -7.24
C THR A 29 3.15 11.47 -7.45
N MET A 30 3.89 10.82 -6.55
CA MET A 30 5.35 10.76 -6.61
C MET A 30 5.84 9.47 -7.24
N HIS A 31 5.09 8.40 -7.11
CA HIS A 31 5.48 7.09 -7.61
C HIS A 31 4.25 6.20 -7.77
N GLU A 32 4.28 5.35 -8.79
CA GLU A 32 3.23 4.35 -9.03
C GLU A 32 3.87 2.98 -9.13
N ALA A 33 3.17 1.97 -8.67
CA ALA A 33 3.65 0.59 -8.72
C ALA A 33 2.48 -0.39 -8.72
N VAL A 34 2.81 -1.65 -8.99
CA VAL A 34 1.85 -2.77 -8.95
C VAL A 34 2.49 -3.87 -8.13
N THR A 35 1.73 -4.49 -7.24
CA THR A 35 2.26 -5.58 -6.42
C THR A 35 2.66 -6.77 -7.29
N ASP A 36 3.75 -7.42 -6.92
CA ASP A 36 4.27 -8.61 -7.60
C ASP A 36 3.51 -9.89 -7.17
N ALA A 37 4.01 -11.04 -7.61
CA ALA A 37 3.38 -12.33 -7.28
C ALA A 37 3.32 -12.60 -5.78
N ASP A 38 4.22 -11.99 -5.00
CA ASP A 38 4.24 -12.11 -3.54
C ASP A 38 3.41 -11.02 -2.85
N GLY A 39 2.69 -10.21 -3.62
CA GLY A 39 1.91 -9.10 -3.07
C GLY A 39 2.76 -7.92 -2.61
N ARG A 40 4.00 -7.83 -3.06
CA ARG A 40 4.96 -6.83 -2.58
C ARG A 40 5.27 -5.78 -3.63
N VAL A 41 5.55 -4.59 -3.14
CA VAL A 41 6.35 -3.57 -3.84
C VAL A 41 7.54 -3.29 -2.94
N ARG A 42 8.72 -3.68 -3.38
CA ARG A 42 9.92 -3.65 -2.55
C ARG A 42 10.54 -2.26 -2.45
N ASP A 43 10.27 -1.41 -3.44
CA ASP A 43 10.81 -0.06 -3.48
C ASP A 43 9.80 0.88 -4.14
N LEU A 44 9.26 1.81 -3.35
CA LEU A 44 8.33 2.85 -3.80
C LEU A 44 9.05 4.19 -4.02
N GLY A 45 10.35 4.12 -4.26
CA GLY A 45 11.15 5.29 -4.53
C GLY A 45 11.78 5.89 -3.28
N PRO A 46 12.68 6.87 -3.44
CA PRO A 46 13.27 7.56 -2.30
C PRO A 46 12.22 8.43 -1.61
N ILE A 47 12.30 8.45 -0.30
CA ILE A 47 11.43 9.30 0.53
C ILE A 47 12.31 10.12 1.48
N GLU A 48 11.74 11.22 1.97
CA GLU A 48 12.38 12.12 2.94
C GLU A 48 11.39 12.43 4.05
N PRO A 49 11.81 13.04 5.16
CA PRO A 49 10.88 13.37 6.24
C PRO A 49 9.67 14.16 5.75
N GLY A 50 8.49 13.79 6.23
CA GLY A 50 7.25 14.42 5.85
C GLY A 50 6.08 13.46 5.93
N ARG A 51 4.93 13.93 5.46
CA ARG A 51 3.69 13.18 5.47
C ARG A 51 3.37 12.68 4.06
N TYR A 52 3.03 11.40 3.97
CA TYR A 52 2.73 10.71 2.72
C TYR A 52 1.40 9.98 2.78
N ARG A 53 0.87 9.65 1.62
CA ARG A 53 -0.30 8.76 1.47
C ARG A 53 0.03 7.65 0.50
N LEU A 54 -0.25 6.41 0.90
CA LEU A 54 -0.30 5.28 0.00
C LEU A 54 -1.75 5.04 -0.37
N VAL A 55 -2.04 5.04 -1.67
CA VAL A 55 -3.38 4.79 -2.20
C VAL A 55 -3.36 3.46 -2.93
N PHE A 56 -4.26 2.57 -2.53
CA PHE A 56 -4.37 1.22 -3.10
C PHE A 56 -5.67 1.11 -3.90
N ASP A 57 -5.60 0.68 -5.14
CA ASP A 57 -6.78 0.43 -5.96
C ASP A 57 -7.33 -0.96 -5.65
N THR A 58 -8.11 -1.04 -4.61
CA THR A 58 -8.65 -2.31 -4.11
C THR A 58 -9.78 -2.83 -4.97
N ALA A 59 -10.57 -1.95 -5.59
CA ALA A 59 -11.70 -2.35 -6.45
C ALA A 59 -11.22 -3.14 -7.66
N ALA A 60 -10.11 -2.75 -8.28
CA ALA A 60 -9.57 -3.45 -9.44
C ALA A 60 -9.17 -4.89 -9.10
N TYR A 61 -8.71 -5.11 -7.88
CA TYR A 61 -8.31 -6.44 -7.41
C TYR A 61 -9.51 -7.27 -6.92
N LEU A 62 -10.37 -6.67 -6.06
CA LEU A 62 -11.48 -7.38 -5.42
C LEU A 62 -12.72 -7.51 -6.31
N GLY A 63 -12.86 -6.64 -7.33
CA GLY A 63 -14.04 -6.62 -8.19
C GLY A 63 -15.23 -5.99 -7.50
N ASP A 64 -16.43 -6.47 -7.87
CA ASP A 64 -17.70 -5.89 -7.40
C ASP A 64 -17.93 -6.05 -5.90
N ASP A 65 -17.22 -6.95 -5.25
CA ASP A 65 -17.35 -7.17 -3.80
C ASP A 65 -16.62 -6.11 -2.97
N ALA A 66 -15.86 -5.24 -3.58
CA ALA A 66 -15.06 -4.24 -2.87
C ALA A 66 -15.94 -3.19 -2.19
N PHE A 67 -16.22 -3.38 -0.90
CA PHE A 67 -16.91 -2.36 -0.13
C PHE A 67 -16.09 -1.07 -0.05
N PHE A 68 -14.76 -1.21 0.12
CA PHE A 68 -13.82 -0.10 0.06
C PHE A 68 -13.11 -0.12 -1.30
N PRO A 69 -13.57 0.69 -2.28
CA PRO A 69 -13.02 0.63 -3.65
C PRO A 69 -11.59 1.15 -3.75
N SER A 70 -11.17 1.94 -2.78
CA SER A 70 -9.79 2.36 -2.63
C SER A 70 -9.48 2.46 -1.14
N VAL A 71 -8.20 2.30 -0.81
CA VAL A 71 -7.70 2.46 0.55
C VAL A 71 -6.60 3.49 0.53
N THR A 72 -6.71 4.50 1.39
CA THR A 72 -5.67 5.51 1.57
C THR A 72 -5.09 5.39 2.96
N VAL A 73 -3.79 5.19 3.05
CA VAL A 73 -3.06 5.11 4.31
C VAL A 73 -2.13 6.32 4.39
N GLU A 74 -2.42 7.20 5.34
CA GLU A 74 -1.57 8.37 5.60
C GLU A 74 -0.57 8.00 6.70
N PHE A 75 0.71 8.33 6.49
CA PHE A 75 1.75 8.04 7.45
C PHE A 75 2.82 9.13 7.45
N THR A 76 3.59 9.17 8.52
CA THR A 76 4.63 10.18 8.72
C THR A 76 6.00 9.53 8.71
N VAL A 77 6.92 10.11 7.94
CA VAL A 77 8.32 9.73 7.90
C VAL A 77 9.11 10.76 8.72
N THR A 78 9.83 10.29 9.73
CA THR A 78 10.53 11.18 10.67
C THR A 78 12.03 10.96 10.72
N ASP A 79 12.51 9.77 10.38
CA ASP A 79 13.93 9.42 10.50
C ASP A 79 14.42 8.70 9.25
N ASP A 80 15.73 8.49 9.18
CA ASP A 80 16.40 7.89 8.03
C ASP A 80 16.48 6.37 8.18
N ARG A 81 15.33 5.72 8.07
CA ARG A 81 15.26 4.26 8.09
C ARG A 81 14.34 3.78 6.98
N HIS A 82 14.32 2.49 6.77
CA HIS A 82 13.36 1.86 5.87
C HIS A 82 11.97 1.85 6.52
N TYR A 83 10.95 2.22 5.74
CA TYR A 83 9.55 2.17 6.16
C TYR A 83 8.83 1.08 5.40
N HIS A 84 8.06 0.29 6.12
CA HIS A 84 7.25 -0.79 5.55
C HIS A 84 5.81 -0.62 6.02
N VAL A 85 4.88 -0.48 5.07
CA VAL A 85 3.46 -0.22 5.34
C VAL A 85 2.64 -1.33 4.69
N PRO A 86 2.37 -2.44 5.41
CA PRO A 86 1.57 -3.54 4.86
C PRO A 86 0.08 -3.21 4.89
N LEU A 87 -0.68 -3.88 4.02
CA LEU A 87 -2.13 -3.79 3.97
C LEU A 87 -2.71 -5.20 4.02
N LEU A 88 -3.56 -5.46 5.03
CA LEU A 88 -4.33 -6.69 5.11
C LEU A 88 -5.72 -6.37 4.56
N LEU A 89 -6.11 -7.05 3.49
CA LEU A 89 -7.26 -6.69 2.68
C LEU A 89 -8.27 -7.83 2.60
N SER A 90 -9.54 -7.49 2.75
CA SER A 90 -10.66 -8.38 2.48
C SER A 90 -11.77 -7.57 1.79
N PRO A 91 -12.83 -8.23 1.26
CA PRO A 91 -13.90 -7.50 0.57
C PRO A 91 -14.59 -6.42 1.41
N PHE A 92 -14.68 -6.60 2.73
CA PHE A 92 -15.45 -5.72 3.60
C PHE A 92 -14.63 -5.05 4.70
N GLY A 93 -13.31 -5.18 4.67
CA GLY A 93 -12.49 -4.58 5.68
C GLY A 93 -11.02 -4.58 5.31
N TYR A 94 -10.25 -3.79 6.03
CA TYR A 94 -8.79 -3.79 5.88
C TYR A 94 -8.16 -3.32 7.17
N SER A 95 -6.88 -3.64 7.33
CA SER A 95 -6.07 -3.09 8.38
C SER A 95 -4.66 -2.84 7.88
N THR A 96 -3.95 -1.97 8.58
CA THR A 96 -2.58 -1.60 8.26
C THR A 96 -1.82 -1.41 9.55
N TYR A 97 -0.49 -1.49 9.47
CA TYR A 97 0.36 -1.26 10.61
C TYR A 97 1.75 -0.87 10.13
N ARG A 98 2.59 -0.39 11.02
CA ARG A 98 3.99 -0.15 10.68
C ARG A 98 4.74 -1.46 10.80
N GLY A 99 5.18 -1.98 9.66
CA GLY A 99 6.02 -3.16 9.60
C GLY A 99 7.46 -2.87 10.01
N SER A 100 8.18 -3.91 10.31
CA SER A 100 9.60 -3.78 10.69
C SER A 100 10.55 -4.02 9.54
#